data_a7c5b53b601684e33cf53216e7e19a9c
#
_entry.id   a7c5b53b601684e33cf53216e7e19a9c
#
_cell.length_a   1.000
_cell.length_b   1.000
_cell.length_c   1.000
_cell.angle_alpha   90.00
_cell.angle_beta   90.00
_cell.angle_gamma   90.00
#
_symmetry.space_group_name_H-M   'P 1'
#
loop_
_entity.id
_entity.type
_entity.pdbx_description
1 polymer ?
#
loop_
_entity_poly.entity_id
_entity_poly.type
_entity_poly.pdbx_seq_one_letter_code
_entity_poly.pdbx_strand_id
1 'polypeptide(L)' 'MKFKVKKQEYANRTFRLPVELLEELNTLATNKNISLNQLVVQCCEYAIENLEESDLER' A
#
# COMPACT_ATOMS: atom_id res chain seq x y z
N MET A 1 -4.79 13.24 30.76
CA MET A 1 -4.87 12.29 29.69
C MET A 1 -3.69 12.37 28.74
N LYS A 2 -3.22 11.26 28.35
CA LYS A 2 -2.05 11.21 27.51
C LYS A 2 -2.41 11.08 26.05
N PHE A 3 -1.92 11.97 25.28
CA PHE A 3 -2.10 11.88 23.84
C PHE A 3 -0.95 11.08 23.24
N LYS A 4 -1.29 10.01 22.59
CA LYS A 4 -0.27 9.16 22.04
C LYS A 4 -0.20 9.32 20.54
N VAL A 5 0.91 9.79 20.07
CA VAL A 5 1.10 9.98 18.65
C VAL A 5 1.70 8.70 18.08
N LYS A 6 1.00 8.17 17.12
CA LYS A 6 1.49 6.98 16.47
C LYS A 6 2.54 7.34 15.47
N LYS A 7 3.69 6.80 15.64
CA LYS A 7 4.80 7.10 14.77
C LYS A 7 5.04 5.96 13.83
N GLN A 8 5.00 6.25 12.56
CA GLN A 8 5.30 5.24 11.57
C GLN A 8 6.72 5.37 11.09
N GLU A 9 7.41 4.26 11.07
CA GLU A 9 8.74 4.22 10.53
C GLU A 9 8.68 3.65 9.14
N TYR A 10 9.46 4.24 8.25
CA TYR A 10 9.45 3.85 6.85
C TYR A 10 10.79 3.27 6.49
N ALA A 11 10.75 2.25 5.68
CA ALA A 11 11.95 1.66 5.12
C ALA A 11 11.82 1.64 3.62
N ASN A 12 12.92 1.82 2.95
CA ASN A 12 12.91 1.82 1.49
C ASN A 12 13.13 0.41 0.98
N ARG A 13 12.29 0.03 0.05
CA ARG A 13 12.41 -1.26 -0.62
C ARG A 13 12.12 -1.05 -2.08
N THR A 14 12.79 -1.80 -2.91
CA THR A 14 12.58 -1.70 -4.35
C THR A 14 11.86 -2.95 -4.82
N PHE A 15 10.75 -2.73 -5.51
CA PHE A 15 9.95 -3.82 -6.03
C PHE A 15 9.81 -3.69 -7.53
N ARG A 16 9.64 -4.82 -8.16
CA ARG A 16 9.34 -4.84 -9.58
C ARG A 16 7.85 -5.07 -9.76
N LEU A 17 7.24 -4.17 -10.50
CA LEU A 17 5.81 -4.26 -10.75
C LEU A 17 5.57 -4.33 -12.25
N PRO A 18 4.56 -5.08 -12.67
CA PRO A 18 4.17 -5.03 -14.07
C PRO A 18 3.83 -3.61 -14.47
N VAL A 19 4.21 -3.25 -15.68
CA VAL A 19 3.98 -1.89 -16.15
C VAL A 19 2.50 -1.57 -16.13
N GLU A 20 1.67 -2.51 -16.52
CA GLU A 20 0.23 -2.26 -16.56
C GLU A 20 -0.32 -1.98 -15.18
N LEU A 21 0.15 -2.73 -14.19
CA LEU A 21 -0.31 -2.50 -12.83
C LEU A 21 0.12 -1.12 -12.34
N LEU A 22 1.35 -0.75 -12.64
CA LEU A 22 1.86 0.54 -12.23
C LEU A 22 1.04 1.67 -12.83
N GLU A 23 0.68 1.54 -14.10
CA GLU A 23 -0.14 2.54 -14.75
C GLU A 23 -1.52 2.65 -14.11
N GLU A 24 -2.10 1.53 -13.76
CA GLU A 24 -3.39 1.54 -13.09
C GLU A 24 -3.31 2.23 -11.74
N LEU A 25 -2.24 1.96 -11.01
CA LEU A 25 -2.05 2.60 -9.72
C LEU A 25 -1.90 4.11 -9.87
N ASN A 26 -1.13 4.52 -10.87
CA ASN A 26 -0.97 5.95 -11.10
C ASN A 26 -2.29 6.62 -11.43
N THR A 27 -3.08 5.98 -12.26
CA THR A 27 -4.39 6.52 -12.63
C THR A 27 -5.28 6.64 -11.41
N LEU A 28 -5.31 5.61 -10.59
CA LEU A 28 -6.14 5.62 -9.40
C LEU A 28 -5.69 6.70 -8.42
N ALA A 29 -4.39 6.83 -8.23
CA ALA A 29 -3.88 7.83 -7.30
C ALA A 29 -4.26 9.22 -7.77
N THR A 30 -4.13 9.48 -9.06
CA THR A 30 -4.50 10.76 -9.61
C THR A 30 -5.99 11.04 -9.42
N ASN A 31 -6.82 10.05 -9.69
CA ASN A 31 -8.26 10.22 -9.55
C ASN A 31 -8.66 10.44 -8.11
N LYS A 32 -7.94 9.85 -7.19
CA LYS A 32 -8.26 10.01 -5.78
C LYS A 32 -7.53 11.18 -5.15
N ASN A 33 -6.67 11.82 -5.91
CA ASN A 33 -5.93 12.99 -5.43
C ASN A 33 -5.05 12.65 -4.25
N ILE A 34 -4.41 11.51 -4.30
CA ILE A 34 -3.45 11.11 -3.28
C ILE A 34 -2.16 10.71 -3.98
N SER A 35 -1.10 10.60 -3.21
CA SER A 35 0.17 10.21 -3.78
C SER A 35 0.15 8.72 -4.12
N LEU A 36 1.01 8.36 -5.06
CA LEU A 36 1.14 6.96 -5.41
C LEU A 36 1.56 6.13 -4.21
N ASN A 37 2.47 6.66 -3.42
CA ASN A 37 2.93 5.94 -2.24
C ASN A 37 1.79 5.68 -1.26
N GLN A 38 0.94 6.68 -1.06
CA GLN A 38 -0.19 6.51 -0.17
C GLN A 38 -1.13 5.43 -0.68
N LEU A 39 -1.36 5.42 -1.98
CA LEU A 39 -2.25 4.43 -2.54
C LEU A 39 -1.67 3.03 -2.37
N VAL A 40 -0.37 2.88 -2.62
CA VAL A 40 0.26 1.58 -2.48
C VAL A 40 0.18 1.09 -1.05
N VAL A 41 0.43 1.97 -0.09
CA VAL A 41 0.34 1.57 1.32
C VAL A 41 -1.07 1.10 1.66
N GLN A 42 -2.07 1.85 1.22
CA GLN A 42 -3.45 1.47 1.53
C GLN A 42 -3.82 0.15 0.87
N CYS A 43 -3.39 -0.04 -0.38
CA CYS A 43 -3.70 -1.29 -1.05
C CYS A 43 -3.06 -2.47 -0.35
N CYS A 44 -1.82 -2.30 0.08
CA CYS A 44 -1.14 -3.38 0.77
C CYS A 44 -1.82 -3.70 2.09
N GLU A 45 -2.20 -2.68 2.83
CA GLU A 45 -2.87 -2.90 4.10
C GLU A 45 -4.20 -3.60 3.90
N TYR A 46 -4.93 -3.17 2.89
CA TYR A 46 -6.21 -3.81 2.59
C TYR A 46 -6.02 -5.27 2.22
N ALA A 47 -5.03 -5.55 1.40
CA ALA A 47 -4.81 -6.92 0.96
C ALA A 47 -4.43 -7.81 2.13
N ILE A 48 -3.57 -7.31 3.01
CA ILE A 48 -3.14 -8.11 4.14
C ILE A 48 -4.32 -8.42 5.05
N GLU A 49 -5.18 -7.44 5.28
CA GLU A 49 -6.33 -7.64 6.13
C GLU A 49 -7.31 -8.65 5.55
N ASN A 50 -7.33 -8.78 4.24
CA ASN A 50 -8.30 -9.63 3.59
C ASN A 50 -7.73 -10.94 3.05
N LEU A 51 -6.46 -11.19 3.32
CA LEU A 51 -5.86 -12.44 2.93
C LEU A 51 -6.21 -13.52 3.94
N GLU A 52 -6.42 -14.71 3.41
CA GLU A 52 -6.54 -15.86 4.28
C GLU A 52 -5.17 -16.46 4.46
N GLU A 53 -5.04 -17.20 5.54
CA GLU A 53 -3.75 -17.77 5.86
C GLU A 53 -3.22 -18.64 4.73
N SER A 54 -4.11 -19.36 4.08
CA SER A 54 -3.69 -20.24 3.00
C SER A 54 -3.16 -19.45 1.81
N ASP A 55 -3.58 -18.20 1.66
CA ASP A 55 -3.11 -17.39 0.55
C ASP A 55 -1.66 -16.98 0.69
N LEU A 56 -1.15 -17.02 1.90
CA LEU A 56 0.22 -16.62 2.15
C LEU A 56 1.21 -17.74 1.94
N GLU A 57 0.73 -18.94 1.83
CA GLU A 57 1.61 -20.09 1.62
C GLU A 57 1.88 -20.28 0.15
N ARG A 58 3.14 -20.48 -0.17
CA ARG A 58 3.54 -20.63 -1.56
C ARG A 58 4.45 -21.79 -1.72
#